data_55ab1a27fb97da0ffd478ba8abbb0f25
#
_entry.id   55ab1a27fb97da0ffd478ba8abbb0f25
#
_cell.length_a   1.000
_cell.length_b   1.000
_cell.length_c   1.000
_cell.angle_alpha   90.00
_cell.angle_beta   90.00
_cell.angle_gamma   90.00
#
_symmetry.space_group_name_H-M   'P 1'
#
loop_
_entity.id
_entity.type
_entity.pdbx_description
1 polymer ?
#
loop_
_entity_poly.entity_id
_entity_poly.type
_entity_poly.pdbx_seq_one_letter_code
_entity_poly.pdbx_strand_id
1 'polypeptide(L)'
;MPNEQNSQDQLATISQAQRERLFHIDFKLYFLGSVNRTDLVSRFGIKEAAASRDLSLYKDLAPKNIEYDTKAKTYIQRDGFSPLFEYSGSQTLAALLHGFGDDFVGTQKPIVTCEAPTQLNYPNIQTLAFITRAIHNSQVLKIQYRSLSSGLSEREIVPFALIDNGLRWHVRGYDRARNRFADFVVNRIEAPQLINEEIPEEQTKAADNQWNRIVDLHIVPHPKLSHPETIEMEYGMSGGELKLQLRAAVAGYALRIWNVDCSENHAMNSPAIHLWLKNTQTLYGVENLMLTPGFNHSGNGYES
;
A
#
# COMPACT_ATOMS: atom_id res chain seq x y z
N MET A 1 1.22 -20.53 -27.66
CA MET A 1 0.74 -19.32 -28.35
C MET A 1 -0.64 -19.43 -29.03
N PRO A 2 -1.20 -20.58 -29.45
CA PRO A 2 -2.60 -20.63 -29.90
C PRO A 2 -3.64 -20.47 -28.78
N ASN A 3 -3.29 -20.68 -27.50
CA ASN A 3 -4.24 -20.65 -26.37
C ASN A 3 -4.55 -19.24 -25.83
N GLU A 4 -3.62 -18.29 -25.92
CA GLU A 4 -3.80 -16.94 -25.36
C GLU A 4 -4.74 -16.08 -26.22
N GLN A 5 -4.66 -16.23 -27.53
CA GLN A 5 -5.52 -15.53 -28.48
C GLN A 5 -6.99 -16.01 -28.36
N ASN A 6 -7.19 -17.30 -28.13
CA ASN A 6 -8.53 -17.88 -27.93
C ASN A 6 -9.17 -17.42 -26.59
N SER A 7 -8.38 -17.24 -25.54
CA SER A 7 -8.88 -16.77 -24.23
C SER A 7 -9.28 -15.29 -24.29
N GLN A 8 -8.55 -14.44 -25.02
CA GLN A 8 -8.90 -13.02 -25.20
C GLN A 8 -10.15 -12.84 -26.07
N ASP A 9 -10.30 -13.64 -27.13
CA ASP A 9 -11.51 -13.63 -27.97
C ASP A 9 -12.75 -14.09 -27.17
N GLN A 10 -12.61 -15.06 -26.28
CA GLN A 10 -13.68 -15.50 -25.38
C GLN A 10 -14.04 -14.44 -24.35
N LEU A 11 -13.05 -13.72 -23.77
CA LEU A 11 -13.28 -12.61 -22.86
C LEU A 11 -14.06 -11.45 -23.51
N ALA A 12 -13.94 -11.27 -24.83
CA ALA A 12 -14.67 -10.25 -25.56
C ALA A 12 -16.16 -10.59 -25.73
N THR A 13 -16.54 -11.87 -25.61
CA THR A 13 -17.92 -12.34 -25.79
C THR A 13 -18.75 -12.37 -24.51
N ILE A 14 -18.14 -12.30 -23.34
CA ILE A 14 -18.84 -12.34 -22.05
C ILE A 14 -19.38 -10.96 -21.64
N SER A 15 -20.45 -10.97 -20.82
CA SER A 15 -21.03 -9.73 -20.30
C SER A 15 -20.04 -8.94 -19.43
N GLN A 16 -20.19 -7.62 -19.40
CA GLN A 16 -19.35 -6.75 -18.55
C GLN A 16 -19.37 -7.20 -17.08
N ALA A 17 -20.55 -7.48 -16.53
CA ALA A 17 -20.68 -7.96 -15.15
C ALA A 17 -19.95 -9.28 -14.90
N GLN A 18 -19.91 -10.20 -15.87
CA GLN A 18 -19.16 -11.44 -15.75
C GLN A 18 -17.65 -11.19 -15.87
N ARG A 19 -17.24 -10.29 -16.77
CA ARG A 19 -15.84 -9.88 -16.91
C ARG A 19 -15.27 -9.29 -15.61
N GLU A 20 -16.05 -8.47 -14.90
CA GLU A 20 -15.68 -7.90 -13.61
C GLU A 20 -15.49 -8.99 -12.54
N ARG A 21 -16.34 -10.02 -12.54
CA ARG A 21 -16.19 -11.15 -11.60
C ARG A 21 -14.96 -12.00 -11.92
N LEU A 22 -14.67 -12.26 -13.20
CA LEU A 22 -13.45 -12.95 -13.62
C LEU A 22 -12.20 -12.14 -13.28
N PHE A 23 -12.24 -10.82 -13.48
CA PHE A 23 -11.17 -9.93 -13.06
C PHE A 23 -10.92 -10.00 -11.56
N HIS A 24 -11.97 -10.04 -10.74
CA HIS A 24 -11.83 -10.18 -9.30
C HIS A 24 -11.20 -11.53 -8.89
N ILE A 25 -11.54 -12.61 -9.57
CA ILE A 25 -10.91 -13.92 -9.38
C ILE A 25 -9.41 -13.84 -9.69
N ASP A 26 -9.06 -13.30 -10.85
CA ASP A 26 -7.68 -13.14 -11.31
C ASP A 26 -6.85 -12.29 -10.34
N PHE A 27 -7.40 -11.16 -9.91
CA PHE A 27 -6.78 -10.27 -8.95
C PHE A 27 -6.50 -10.96 -7.60
N LYS A 28 -7.51 -11.65 -7.02
CA LYS A 28 -7.33 -12.33 -5.75
C LYS A 28 -6.29 -13.44 -5.84
N LEU A 29 -6.29 -14.20 -6.91
CA LEU A 29 -5.26 -15.22 -7.13
C LEU A 29 -3.88 -14.58 -7.26
N TYR A 30 -3.77 -13.50 -8.05
CA TYR A 30 -2.48 -12.88 -8.34
C TYR A 30 -1.87 -12.18 -7.11
N PHE A 31 -2.65 -11.37 -6.41
CA PHE A 31 -2.16 -10.51 -5.32
C PHE A 31 -2.32 -11.12 -3.91
N LEU A 32 -3.25 -12.07 -3.72
CA LEU A 32 -3.51 -12.68 -2.41
C LEU A 32 -3.20 -14.18 -2.39
N GLY A 33 -3.06 -14.81 -3.54
CA GLY A 33 -2.73 -16.23 -3.68
C GLY A 33 -3.93 -17.17 -3.62
N SER A 34 -5.12 -16.69 -3.24
CA SER A 34 -6.31 -17.53 -3.13
C SER A 34 -7.61 -16.77 -3.35
N VAL A 35 -8.66 -17.50 -3.72
CA VAL A 35 -10.03 -16.98 -3.88
C VAL A 35 -11.04 -18.07 -3.54
N ASN A 36 -12.16 -17.71 -2.93
CA ASN A 36 -13.24 -18.64 -2.66
C ASN A 36 -14.58 -18.16 -3.22
N ARG A 37 -15.60 -19.02 -3.17
CA ARG A 37 -16.97 -18.69 -3.62
C ARG A 37 -17.59 -17.54 -2.87
N THR A 38 -17.35 -17.49 -1.56
CA THR A 38 -17.90 -16.47 -0.66
C THR A 38 -17.39 -15.07 -1.02
N ASP A 39 -16.15 -14.95 -1.54
CA ASP A 39 -15.60 -13.69 -2.01
C ASP A 39 -16.46 -13.07 -3.12
N LEU A 40 -16.87 -13.89 -4.09
CA LEU A 40 -17.72 -13.45 -5.19
C LEU A 40 -19.16 -13.16 -4.74
N VAL A 41 -19.71 -14.03 -3.88
CA VAL A 41 -21.07 -13.84 -3.33
C VAL A 41 -21.15 -12.54 -2.54
N SER A 42 -20.19 -12.31 -1.62
CA SER A 42 -20.17 -11.11 -0.77
C SER A 42 -19.96 -9.82 -1.57
N ARG A 43 -19.06 -9.86 -2.57
CA ARG A 43 -18.74 -8.66 -3.36
C ARG A 43 -19.84 -8.29 -4.36
N PHE A 44 -20.39 -9.28 -5.09
CA PHE A 44 -21.27 -9.04 -6.22
C PHE A 44 -22.74 -9.32 -5.95
N GLY A 45 -23.09 -9.77 -4.74
CA GLY A 45 -24.46 -10.11 -4.37
C GLY A 45 -25.06 -11.26 -5.19
N ILE A 46 -24.22 -12.12 -5.79
CA ILE A 46 -24.66 -13.23 -6.64
C ILE A 46 -24.92 -14.51 -5.82
N LYS A 47 -25.69 -15.45 -6.39
CA LYS A 47 -25.91 -16.76 -5.78
C LYS A 47 -24.66 -17.65 -5.93
N GLU A 48 -24.45 -18.57 -4.98
CA GLU A 48 -23.32 -19.51 -4.99
C GLU A 48 -23.18 -20.30 -6.31
N ALA A 49 -24.29 -20.67 -6.93
CA ALA A 49 -24.28 -21.37 -8.21
C ALA A 49 -23.69 -20.52 -9.35
N ALA A 50 -23.89 -19.18 -9.31
CA ALA A 50 -23.30 -18.26 -10.27
C ALA A 50 -21.79 -18.10 -9.99
N ALA A 51 -21.41 -17.94 -8.72
CA ALA A 51 -19.98 -17.88 -8.33
C ALA A 51 -19.23 -19.16 -8.73
N SER A 52 -19.84 -20.34 -8.58
CA SER A 52 -19.24 -21.61 -9.02
C SER A 52 -19.04 -21.68 -10.52
N ARG A 53 -19.99 -21.17 -11.32
CA ARG A 53 -19.86 -21.11 -12.78
C ARG A 53 -18.75 -20.16 -13.22
N ASP A 54 -18.61 -19.01 -12.54
CA ASP A 54 -17.56 -18.05 -12.87
C ASP A 54 -16.16 -18.59 -12.51
N LEU A 55 -16.01 -19.31 -11.39
CA LEU A 55 -14.77 -20.00 -11.04
C LEU A 55 -14.43 -21.12 -12.03
N SER A 56 -15.44 -21.88 -12.51
CA SER A 56 -15.26 -22.91 -13.55
C SER A 56 -14.81 -22.26 -14.86
N LEU A 57 -15.51 -21.20 -15.29
CA LEU A 57 -15.16 -20.48 -16.51
C LEU A 57 -13.74 -19.88 -16.43
N TYR A 58 -13.36 -19.30 -15.30
CA TYR A 58 -12.00 -18.83 -15.10
C TYR A 58 -10.96 -19.95 -15.25
N LYS A 59 -11.25 -21.11 -14.68
CA LYS A 59 -10.39 -22.29 -14.80
C LYS A 59 -10.28 -22.78 -16.26
N ASP A 60 -11.36 -22.70 -17.04
CA ASP A 60 -11.35 -23.08 -18.46
C ASP A 60 -10.53 -22.07 -19.30
N LEU A 61 -10.61 -20.77 -18.99
CA LEU A 61 -9.87 -19.71 -19.66
C LEU A 61 -8.38 -19.69 -19.28
N ALA A 62 -8.05 -19.99 -18.03
CA ALA A 62 -6.71 -19.92 -17.47
C ALA A 62 -6.39 -21.17 -16.60
N PRO A 63 -6.33 -22.37 -17.16
CA PRO A 63 -6.20 -23.62 -16.39
C PRO A 63 -4.88 -23.75 -15.63
N LYS A 64 -3.86 -22.98 -16.00
CA LYS A 64 -2.57 -22.94 -15.32
C LYS A 64 -2.54 -21.99 -14.11
N ASN A 65 -3.56 -21.17 -13.94
CA ASN A 65 -3.60 -20.13 -12.91
C ASN A 65 -4.21 -20.62 -11.60
N ILE A 66 -5.08 -21.64 -11.64
CA ILE A 66 -5.97 -21.98 -10.54
C ILE A 66 -6.06 -23.48 -10.29
N GLU A 67 -6.04 -23.90 -9.03
CA GLU A 67 -6.41 -25.25 -8.60
C GLU A 67 -7.25 -25.19 -7.34
N TYR A 68 -7.99 -26.25 -7.06
CA TYR A 68 -8.83 -26.35 -5.86
C TYR A 68 -8.12 -27.14 -4.77
N ASP A 69 -7.83 -26.47 -3.65
CA ASP A 69 -7.35 -27.13 -2.43
C ASP A 69 -8.54 -27.72 -1.65
N THR A 70 -8.61 -29.03 -1.63
CA THR A 70 -9.69 -29.77 -0.95
C THR A 70 -9.61 -29.68 0.57
N LYS A 71 -8.41 -29.46 1.14
CA LYS A 71 -8.20 -29.32 2.59
C LYS A 71 -8.63 -27.95 3.07
N ALA A 72 -8.16 -26.90 2.42
CA ALA A 72 -8.51 -25.53 2.73
C ALA A 72 -9.89 -25.10 2.18
N LYS A 73 -10.50 -25.93 1.31
CA LYS A 73 -11.79 -25.64 0.62
C LYS A 73 -11.78 -24.31 -0.13
N THR A 74 -10.66 -23.95 -0.71
CA THR A 74 -10.45 -22.69 -1.45
C THR A 74 -9.73 -22.98 -2.77
N TYR A 75 -9.82 -22.02 -3.69
CA TYR A 75 -9.02 -22.05 -4.91
C TYR A 75 -7.71 -21.32 -4.66
N ILE A 76 -6.60 -21.90 -5.06
CA ILE A 76 -5.25 -21.38 -4.86
C ILE A 76 -4.57 -21.10 -6.18
N GLN A 77 -3.63 -20.15 -6.17
CA GLN A 77 -2.75 -19.86 -7.28
C GLN A 77 -1.81 -21.05 -7.54
N ARG A 78 -1.61 -21.38 -8.82
CA ARG A 78 -0.62 -22.37 -9.25
C ARG A 78 0.72 -21.72 -9.59
N ASP A 79 1.78 -22.53 -9.52
CA ASP A 79 3.09 -22.17 -10.06
C ASP A 79 2.99 -21.88 -11.56
N GLY A 80 3.66 -20.80 -12.01
CA GLY A 80 3.59 -20.37 -13.41
C GLY A 80 2.33 -19.58 -13.76
N PHE A 81 1.66 -19.00 -12.76
CA PHE A 81 0.53 -18.08 -12.95
C PHE A 81 0.87 -16.98 -13.96
N SER A 82 -0.01 -16.78 -14.93
CA SER A 82 0.04 -15.68 -15.89
C SER A 82 -1.27 -14.91 -15.84
N PRO A 83 -1.29 -13.61 -15.46
CA PRO A 83 -2.54 -12.85 -15.35
C PRO A 83 -3.37 -12.89 -16.62
N LEU A 84 -4.67 -13.11 -16.47
CA LEU A 84 -5.63 -13.06 -17.58
C LEU A 84 -5.97 -11.63 -18.00
N PHE A 85 -5.75 -10.69 -17.07
CA PHE A 85 -6.01 -9.26 -17.27
C PHE A 85 -4.73 -8.44 -17.08
N GLU A 86 -4.69 -7.26 -17.73
CA GLU A 86 -3.65 -6.28 -17.52
C GLU A 86 -3.91 -5.48 -16.24
N TYR A 87 -2.85 -5.21 -15.47
CA TYR A 87 -2.90 -4.48 -14.22
C TYR A 87 -2.12 -3.17 -14.31
N SER A 88 -2.79 -2.06 -14.03
CA SER A 88 -2.16 -0.76 -13.82
C SER A 88 -1.66 -0.65 -12.38
N GLY A 89 -0.43 -0.15 -12.17
CA GLY A 89 0.13 0.03 -10.83
C GLY A 89 -0.71 0.94 -9.94
N SER A 90 -1.23 2.04 -10.47
CA SER A 90 -2.06 2.99 -9.73
C SER A 90 -3.41 2.38 -9.30
N GLN A 91 -4.10 1.72 -10.23
CA GLN A 91 -5.40 1.09 -9.95
C GLN A 91 -5.25 -0.07 -8.96
N THR A 92 -4.20 -0.90 -9.13
CA THR A 92 -3.91 -2.01 -8.21
C THR A 92 -3.69 -1.51 -6.79
N LEU A 93 -2.87 -0.47 -6.61
CA LEU A 93 -2.60 0.12 -5.30
C LEU A 93 -3.84 0.77 -4.69
N ALA A 94 -4.65 1.46 -5.50
CA ALA A 94 -5.94 1.99 -5.06
C ALA A 94 -6.88 0.88 -4.57
N ALA A 95 -6.96 -0.25 -5.30
CA ALA A 95 -7.78 -1.39 -4.90
C ALA A 95 -7.28 -2.08 -3.63
N LEU A 96 -5.96 -2.20 -3.45
CA LEU A 96 -5.36 -2.76 -2.23
C LEU A 96 -5.57 -1.86 -1.01
N LEU A 97 -5.59 -0.53 -1.21
CA LEU A 97 -5.71 0.45 -0.14
C LEU A 97 -7.17 0.70 0.28
N HIS A 98 -8.05 0.89 -0.70
CA HIS A 98 -9.44 1.32 -0.49
C HIS A 98 -10.49 0.22 -0.78
N GLY A 99 -10.04 -0.94 -1.22
CA GLY A 99 -10.91 -1.95 -1.78
C GLY A 99 -11.29 -1.63 -3.24
N PHE A 100 -12.06 -2.52 -3.84
CA PHE A 100 -12.53 -2.32 -5.21
C PHE A 100 -13.71 -1.34 -5.24
N GLY A 101 -13.52 -0.18 -5.86
CA GLY A 101 -14.61 0.70 -6.28
C GLY A 101 -15.27 0.22 -7.57
N ASP A 102 -16.41 0.83 -7.94
CA ASP A 102 -17.16 0.48 -9.14
C ASP A 102 -16.39 0.74 -10.45
N ASP A 103 -15.35 1.59 -10.40
CA ASP A 103 -14.59 2.08 -11.56
C ASP A 103 -13.30 1.31 -11.84
N PHE A 104 -13.11 0.13 -11.22
CA PHE A 104 -11.83 -0.56 -11.28
C PHE A 104 -11.53 -1.21 -12.65
N VAL A 105 -12.55 -1.49 -13.44
CA VAL A 105 -12.44 -2.14 -14.75
C VAL A 105 -12.75 -1.17 -15.88
N GLY A 106 -11.82 -0.29 -16.22
CA GLY A 106 -11.93 0.58 -17.41
C GLY A 106 -11.09 1.85 -17.32
N THR A 107 -10.69 2.41 -18.47
CA THR A 107 -10.13 3.76 -18.57
C THR A 107 -11.28 4.74 -18.59
N GLN A 108 -11.64 5.34 -17.46
CA GLN A 108 -12.61 6.43 -17.45
C GLN A 108 -11.96 7.73 -17.90
N LYS A 109 -12.60 8.38 -18.87
CA LYS A 109 -12.27 9.76 -19.22
C LYS A 109 -12.88 10.68 -18.14
N PRO A 110 -12.14 11.71 -17.66
CA PRO A 110 -12.71 12.70 -16.76
C PRO A 110 -14.00 13.29 -17.34
N ILE A 111 -15.05 13.41 -16.52
CA ILE A 111 -16.34 14.01 -16.91
C ILE A 111 -16.16 15.52 -17.14
N VAL A 112 -15.24 16.13 -16.39
CA VAL A 112 -14.81 17.51 -16.55
C VAL A 112 -13.31 17.54 -16.78
N THR A 113 -12.79 18.61 -17.41
CA THR A 113 -11.34 18.79 -17.55
C THR A 113 -10.71 18.85 -16.16
N CYS A 114 -9.88 17.88 -15.83
CA CYS A 114 -9.21 17.74 -14.55
C CYS A 114 -7.80 17.20 -14.79
N GLU A 115 -6.81 17.84 -14.18
CA GLU A 115 -5.42 17.40 -14.19
C GLU A 115 -4.92 17.27 -12.76
N ALA A 116 -4.18 16.20 -12.48
CA ALA A 116 -3.49 15.98 -11.22
C ALA A 116 -2.04 15.58 -11.50
N PRO A 117 -1.08 16.01 -10.66
CA PRO A 117 0.28 15.52 -10.75
C PRO A 117 0.28 13.98 -10.64
N THR A 118 0.87 13.32 -11.64
CA THR A 118 1.05 11.86 -11.60
C THR A 118 2.20 11.50 -10.68
N GLN A 119 2.15 10.31 -10.09
CA GLN A 119 3.32 9.77 -9.43
C GLN A 119 4.44 9.57 -10.46
N LEU A 120 5.65 9.94 -10.10
CA LEU A 120 6.82 9.81 -10.98
C LEU A 120 7.16 8.34 -11.30
N ASN A 121 6.74 7.42 -10.46
CA ASN A 121 7.06 6.00 -10.61
C ASN A 121 6.03 5.12 -9.87
N TYR A 122 5.60 4.04 -10.53
CA TYR A 122 4.76 3.01 -9.94
C TYR A 122 5.59 1.74 -9.69
N PRO A 123 5.25 0.96 -8.64
CA PRO A 123 5.88 -0.33 -8.41
C PRO A 123 5.69 -1.29 -9.61
N ASN A 124 6.70 -2.13 -9.83
CA ASN A 124 6.52 -3.27 -10.71
C ASN A 124 5.41 -4.17 -10.16
N ILE A 125 4.43 -4.50 -11.00
CA ILE A 125 3.23 -5.26 -10.62
C ILE A 125 3.58 -6.65 -10.08
N GLN A 126 4.56 -7.31 -10.69
CA GLN A 126 4.99 -8.63 -10.24
C GLN A 126 5.64 -8.56 -8.84
N THR A 127 6.52 -7.59 -8.61
CA THR A 127 7.11 -7.35 -7.28
C THR A 127 6.02 -7.04 -6.25
N LEU A 128 5.05 -6.18 -6.60
CA LEU A 128 3.93 -5.85 -5.73
C LEU A 128 3.10 -7.10 -5.38
N ALA A 129 2.84 -7.99 -6.34
CA ALA A 129 2.11 -9.23 -6.09
C ALA A 129 2.84 -10.17 -5.11
N PHE A 130 4.17 -10.26 -5.18
CA PHE A 130 4.95 -11.01 -4.18
C PHE A 130 4.83 -10.39 -2.78
N ILE A 131 4.96 -9.07 -2.68
CA ILE A 131 4.84 -8.35 -1.40
C ILE A 131 3.46 -8.55 -0.79
N THR A 132 2.38 -8.37 -1.58
CA THR A 132 1.01 -8.47 -1.06
C THR A 132 0.64 -9.89 -0.66
N ARG A 133 1.13 -10.91 -1.37
CA ARG A 133 0.98 -12.31 -0.95
C ARG A 133 1.74 -12.60 0.35
N ALA A 134 2.98 -12.10 0.49
CA ALA A 134 3.76 -12.24 1.70
C ALA A 134 3.03 -11.64 2.92
N ILE A 135 2.47 -10.42 2.75
CA ILE A 135 1.67 -9.75 3.79
C ILE A 135 0.41 -10.55 4.12
N HIS A 136 -0.35 -10.94 3.08
CA HIS A 136 -1.65 -11.60 3.26
C HIS A 136 -1.52 -12.99 3.91
N ASN A 137 -0.50 -13.75 3.52
CA ASN A 137 -0.28 -15.10 3.99
C ASN A 137 0.72 -15.19 5.16
N SER A 138 1.17 -14.05 5.70
CA SER A 138 2.16 -13.99 6.79
C SER A 138 3.41 -14.81 6.45
N GLN A 139 4.05 -14.52 5.31
CA GLN A 139 5.23 -15.22 4.83
C GLN A 139 6.45 -14.31 4.86
N VAL A 140 7.63 -14.90 5.00
CA VAL A 140 8.90 -14.20 4.84
C VAL A 140 9.15 -13.94 3.36
N LEU A 141 9.69 -12.76 3.06
CA LEU A 141 10.06 -12.35 1.72
C LEU A 141 11.57 -12.15 1.63
N LYS A 142 12.23 -12.98 0.84
CA LYS A 142 13.64 -12.81 0.47
C LYS A 142 13.71 -11.88 -0.74
N ILE A 143 14.58 -10.87 -0.68
CA ILE A 143 14.70 -9.83 -1.69
C ILE A 143 16.17 -9.46 -1.95
N GLN A 144 16.44 -8.95 -3.13
CA GLN A 144 17.59 -8.09 -3.38
C GLN A 144 17.11 -6.64 -3.23
N TYR A 145 17.78 -5.86 -2.37
CA TYR A 145 17.38 -4.49 -2.07
C TYR A 145 18.51 -3.51 -2.41
N ARG A 146 18.15 -2.44 -3.17
CA ARG A 146 19.07 -1.33 -3.49
C ARG A 146 18.88 -0.19 -2.50
N SER A 147 19.81 -0.09 -1.56
CA SER A 147 19.90 1.05 -0.63
C SER A 147 20.71 2.20 -1.22
N LEU A 148 20.34 3.44 -0.87
CA LEU A 148 21.15 4.61 -1.28
C LEU A 148 22.49 4.66 -0.54
N SER A 149 22.56 4.14 0.68
CA SER A 149 23.78 4.17 1.51
C SER A 149 24.66 2.93 1.33
N SER A 150 24.08 1.73 1.21
CA SER A 150 24.82 0.46 1.19
C SER A 150 24.78 -0.30 -0.16
N GLY A 151 24.13 0.27 -1.18
CA GLY A 151 24.01 -0.37 -2.50
C GLY A 151 23.15 -1.62 -2.48
N LEU A 152 23.48 -2.60 -3.32
CA LEU A 152 22.75 -3.86 -3.46
C LEU A 152 23.10 -4.81 -2.31
N SER A 153 22.07 -5.37 -1.68
CA SER A 153 22.25 -6.37 -0.62
C SER A 153 21.06 -7.34 -0.60
N GLU A 154 21.31 -8.58 -0.22
CA GLU A 154 20.27 -9.56 0.04
C GLU A 154 19.64 -9.28 1.41
N ARG A 155 18.31 -9.39 1.51
CA ARG A 155 17.54 -9.22 2.73
C ARG A 155 16.46 -10.31 2.84
N GLU A 156 16.20 -10.70 4.07
CA GLU A 156 14.98 -11.41 4.44
C GLU A 156 14.16 -10.47 5.30
N ILE A 157 12.94 -10.21 4.87
CA ILE A 157 12.02 -9.33 5.59
C ILE A 157 10.71 -10.06 5.91
N VAL A 158 10.11 -9.71 7.04
CA VAL A 158 8.76 -10.14 7.41
C VAL A 158 7.81 -8.98 7.17
N PRO A 159 7.22 -8.87 5.97
CA PRO A 159 6.40 -7.71 5.61
C PRO A 159 5.00 -7.83 6.22
N PHE A 160 4.40 -6.69 6.63
CA PHE A 160 3.04 -6.70 7.17
C PHE A 160 2.17 -5.50 6.74
N ALA A 161 2.73 -4.46 6.13
CA ALA A 161 1.93 -3.33 5.65
C ALA A 161 2.54 -2.66 4.43
N LEU A 162 1.68 -2.06 3.59
CA LEU A 162 2.07 -1.09 2.57
C LEU A 162 1.83 0.32 3.10
N ILE A 163 2.75 1.25 2.79
CA ILE A 163 2.68 2.66 3.17
C ILE A 163 2.91 3.51 1.92
N ASP A 164 1.95 4.38 1.59
CA ASP A 164 2.15 5.47 0.64
C ASP A 164 2.64 6.71 1.38
N ASN A 165 3.79 7.24 0.99
CA ASN A 165 4.31 8.48 1.54
C ASN A 165 4.06 9.69 0.62
N GLY A 166 3.11 9.58 -0.32
CA GLY A 166 2.74 10.58 -1.31
C GLY A 166 3.72 10.72 -2.49
N LEU A 167 4.94 10.21 -2.36
CA LEU A 167 5.97 10.22 -3.41
C LEU A 167 6.25 8.82 -3.95
N ARG A 168 6.13 7.81 -3.11
CA ARG A 168 6.43 6.41 -3.43
C ARG A 168 5.87 5.46 -2.38
N TRP A 169 5.67 4.24 -2.79
CA TRP A 169 5.22 3.17 -1.94
C TRP A 169 6.37 2.49 -1.18
N HIS A 170 6.09 2.16 0.07
CA HIS A 170 6.97 1.39 0.94
C HIS A 170 6.26 0.12 1.41
N VAL A 171 7.02 -0.90 1.69
CA VAL A 171 6.59 -2.04 2.50
C VAL A 171 7.26 -1.94 3.85
N ARG A 172 6.45 -1.97 4.93
CA ARG A 172 6.93 -2.05 6.30
C ARG A 172 7.01 -3.49 6.74
N GLY A 173 8.13 -3.84 7.38
CA GLY A 173 8.37 -5.18 7.87
C GLY A 173 9.58 -5.25 8.79
N TYR A 174 9.81 -6.42 9.38
CA TYR A 174 11.01 -6.69 10.17
C TYR A 174 12.18 -7.06 9.25
N ASP A 175 13.30 -6.36 9.36
CA ASP A 175 14.55 -6.63 8.65
C ASP A 175 15.39 -7.61 9.49
N ARG A 176 15.47 -8.85 9.10
CA ARG A 176 16.24 -9.90 9.77
C ARG A 176 17.75 -9.62 9.79
N ALA A 177 18.26 -8.98 8.75
CA ALA A 177 19.67 -8.67 8.66
C ALA A 177 20.09 -7.57 9.65
N ARG A 178 19.17 -6.70 10.05
CA ARG A 178 19.41 -5.59 10.97
C ARG A 178 18.67 -5.73 12.31
N ASN A 179 17.90 -6.79 12.50
CA ASN A 179 17.09 -7.07 13.70
C ASN A 179 16.24 -5.87 14.13
N ARG A 180 15.52 -5.25 13.18
CA ARG A 180 14.65 -4.10 13.45
C ARG A 180 13.51 -4.00 12.44
N PHE A 181 12.45 -3.30 12.81
CA PHE A 181 11.41 -2.88 11.87
C PHE A 181 11.92 -1.74 10.98
N ALA A 182 11.57 -1.78 9.70
CA ALA A 182 12.00 -0.79 8.72
C ALA A 182 11.01 -0.67 7.55
N ASP A 183 11.13 0.44 6.82
CA ASP A 183 10.38 0.70 5.60
C ASP A 183 11.29 0.51 4.39
N PHE A 184 10.87 -0.34 3.45
CA PHE A 184 11.58 -0.62 2.21
C PHE A 184 10.83 0.01 1.05
N VAL A 185 11.51 0.81 0.23
CA VAL A 185 10.92 1.38 -0.99
C VAL A 185 10.63 0.26 -1.98
N VAL A 186 9.37 0.07 -2.36
CA VAL A 186 8.93 -1.05 -3.21
C VAL A 186 9.69 -1.11 -4.54
N ASN A 187 9.92 0.06 -5.17
CA ASN A 187 10.67 0.15 -6.44
C ASN A 187 12.18 -0.17 -6.35
N ARG A 188 12.69 -0.43 -5.16
CA ARG A 188 14.09 -0.83 -4.92
C ARG A 188 14.22 -2.32 -4.58
N ILE A 189 13.12 -3.05 -4.67
CA ILE A 189 13.06 -4.49 -4.42
C ILE A 189 13.18 -5.22 -5.75
N GLU A 190 14.17 -6.11 -5.83
CA GLU A 190 14.43 -6.98 -6.97
C GLU A 190 14.38 -8.45 -6.53
N ALA A 191 14.08 -9.35 -7.49
CA ALA A 191 14.08 -10.80 -7.31
C ALA A 191 13.35 -11.30 -6.05
N PRO A 192 12.09 -10.87 -5.77
CA PRO A 192 11.38 -11.30 -4.58
C PRO A 192 11.04 -12.80 -4.62
N GLN A 193 11.23 -13.49 -3.49
CA GLN A 193 10.92 -14.90 -3.32
C GLN A 193 10.19 -15.10 -1.99
N LEU A 194 9.09 -15.86 -2.01
CA LEU A 194 8.35 -16.23 -0.79
C LEU A 194 9.06 -17.39 -0.09
N ILE A 195 9.22 -17.29 1.22
CA ILE A 195 9.72 -18.34 2.08
C ILE A 195 8.59 -18.70 3.05
N ASN A 196 8.23 -19.98 3.06
CA ASN A 196 7.20 -20.50 3.96
C ASN A 196 7.88 -21.11 5.18
N GLU A 197 7.95 -20.35 6.26
CA GLU A 197 8.52 -20.77 7.54
C GLU A 197 7.75 -20.10 8.69
N GLU A 198 7.92 -20.61 9.89
CA GLU A 198 7.34 -20.04 11.10
C GLU A 198 8.01 -18.70 11.43
N ILE A 199 7.19 -17.68 11.68
CA ILE A 199 7.64 -16.33 12.01
C ILE A 199 7.60 -16.15 13.53
N PRO A 200 8.74 -15.86 14.18
CA PRO A 200 8.79 -15.53 15.60
C PRO A 200 7.91 -14.31 15.94
N GLU A 201 7.28 -14.32 17.11
CA GLU A 201 6.35 -13.26 17.54
C GLU A 201 7.00 -11.87 17.54
N GLU A 202 8.27 -11.77 17.92
CA GLU A 202 9.06 -10.54 17.93
C GLU A 202 9.33 -9.94 16.53
N GLN A 203 9.10 -10.70 15.45
CA GLN A 203 9.23 -10.25 14.07
C GLN A 203 7.89 -9.84 13.46
N THR A 204 6.79 -10.03 14.19
CA THR A 204 5.44 -9.73 13.70
C THR A 204 5.06 -8.28 13.90
N LYS A 205 3.98 -7.85 13.22
CA LYS A 205 3.37 -6.54 13.37
C LYS A 205 3.07 -6.17 14.84
N ALA A 206 2.75 -7.17 15.69
CA ALA A 206 2.42 -6.94 17.09
C ALA A 206 3.61 -6.39 17.89
N ALA A 207 4.83 -6.76 17.53
CA ALA A 207 6.06 -6.32 18.19
C ALA A 207 6.57 -4.94 17.71
N ASP A 208 5.99 -4.39 16.63
CA ASP A 208 6.43 -3.10 16.10
C ASP A 208 5.86 -1.92 16.91
N ASN A 209 6.67 -1.36 17.80
CA ASN A 209 6.29 -0.22 18.63
C ASN A 209 5.92 1.03 17.82
N GLN A 210 6.61 1.30 16.71
CA GLN A 210 6.29 2.45 15.85
C GLN A 210 4.96 2.30 15.12
N TRP A 211 4.62 1.07 14.73
CA TRP A 211 3.35 0.77 14.09
C TRP A 211 2.18 0.79 15.08
N ASN A 212 2.38 0.29 16.28
CA ASN A 212 1.32 0.15 17.29
C ASN A 212 1.10 1.43 18.11
N ARG A 213 2.10 2.31 18.18
CA ARG A 213 1.97 3.61 18.84
C ARG A 213 1.17 4.58 17.98
N ILE A 214 0.15 5.20 18.58
CA ILE A 214 -0.60 6.31 17.98
C ILE A 214 -0.05 7.62 18.56
N VAL A 215 0.16 8.60 17.70
CA VAL A 215 0.50 9.98 18.04
C VAL A 215 -0.67 10.90 17.75
N ASP A 216 -0.96 11.80 18.68
CA ASP A 216 -1.98 12.84 18.52
C ASP A 216 -1.31 14.09 17.98
N LEU A 217 -1.73 14.57 16.82
CA LEU A 217 -1.21 15.76 16.17
C LEU A 217 -2.19 16.92 16.33
N HIS A 218 -1.74 18.02 16.88
CA HIS A 218 -2.47 19.26 17.03
C HIS A 218 -1.91 20.27 16.03
N ILE A 219 -2.52 20.37 14.87
CA ILE A 219 -2.06 21.20 13.76
C ILE A 219 -2.88 22.50 13.76
N VAL A 220 -2.20 23.62 13.69
CA VAL A 220 -2.80 24.97 13.66
C VAL A 220 -2.26 25.74 12.45
N PRO A 221 -2.93 26.85 12.03
CA PRO A 221 -2.35 27.77 11.07
C PRO A 221 -0.97 28.25 11.55
N HIS A 222 -0.02 28.37 10.62
CA HIS A 222 1.33 28.79 10.98
C HIS A 222 1.32 30.20 11.58
N PRO A 223 1.92 30.45 12.76
CA PRO A 223 1.82 31.74 13.47
C PRO A 223 2.35 32.95 12.72
N LYS A 224 3.14 32.77 11.66
CA LYS A 224 3.65 33.86 10.81
C LYS A 224 2.70 34.30 9.71
N LEU A 225 1.54 33.67 9.57
CA LEU A 225 0.55 34.05 8.57
C LEU A 225 -0.16 35.34 8.96
N SER A 226 -0.37 36.23 7.99
CA SER A 226 -1.13 37.47 8.18
C SER A 226 -2.63 37.21 8.31
N HIS A 227 -3.13 36.14 7.73
CA HIS A 227 -4.54 35.75 7.67
C HIS A 227 -4.73 34.26 8.02
N PRO A 228 -4.53 33.85 9.29
CA PRO A 228 -4.67 32.46 9.72
C PRO A 228 -6.09 31.91 9.54
N GLU A 229 -7.13 32.79 9.60
CA GLU A 229 -8.53 32.44 9.37
C GLU A 229 -8.79 31.80 8.00
N THR A 230 -7.95 32.09 7.00
CA THR A 230 -8.04 31.50 5.68
C THR A 230 -7.68 30.00 5.73
N ILE A 231 -6.66 29.64 6.48
CA ILE A 231 -6.23 28.25 6.68
C ILE A 231 -7.23 27.50 7.56
N GLU A 232 -7.79 28.16 8.59
CA GLU A 232 -8.85 27.55 9.40
C GLU A 232 -10.06 27.17 8.53
N MET A 233 -10.46 28.03 7.61
CA MET A 233 -11.55 27.77 6.68
C MET A 233 -11.19 26.66 5.69
N GLU A 234 -9.99 26.68 5.09
CA GLU A 234 -9.52 25.72 4.10
C GLU A 234 -9.51 24.28 4.65
N TYR A 235 -9.05 24.10 5.89
CA TYR A 235 -8.96 22.81 6.54
C TYR A 235 -10.16 22.48 7.45
N GLY A 236 -11.18 23.34 7.50
CA GLY A 236 -12.36 23.14 8.35
C GLY A 236 -12.01 23.04 9.84
N MET A 237 -11.04 23.83 10.32
CA MET A 237 -10.53 23.74 11.68
C MET A 237 -11.60 24.20 12.68
N SER A 238 -11.92 23.36 13.66
CA SER A 238 -12.83 23.71 14.74
C SER A 238 -12.04 24.31 15.92
N GLY A 239 -12.32 25.59 16.24
CA GLY A 239 -11.57 26.30 17.28
C GLY A 239 -10.11 26.61 16.90
N GLY A 240 -9.82 26.77 15.60
CA GLY A 240 -8.49 27.11 15.12
C GLY A 240 -7.49 25.94 15.14
N GLU A 241 -7.95 24.70 15.29
CA GLU A 241 -7.08 23.52 15.44
C GLU A 241 -7.64 22.31 14.69
N LEU A 242 -6.75 21.58 14.03
CA LEU A 242 -7.03 20.28 13.42
C LEU A 242 -6.36 19.19 14.27
N LYS A 243 -7.16 18.29 14.84
CA LYS A 243 -6.69 17.16 15.65
C LYS A 243 -6.74 15.87 14.85
N LEU A 244 -5.60 15.21 14.71
CA LEU A 244 -5.44 13.99 13.95
C LEU A 244 -4.70 12.95 14.77
N GLN A 245 -5.04 11.67 14.55
CA GLN A 245 -4.36 10.52 15.13
C GLN A 245 -3.70 9.70 14.04
N LEU A 246 -2.40 9.47 14.17
CA LEU A 246 -1.62 8.68 13.21
C LEU A 246 -0.74 7.66 13.93
N ARG A 247 -0.39 6.59 13.22
CA ARG A 247 0.67 5.70 13.68
C ARG A 247 2.02 6.42 13.67
N ALA A 248 2.85 6.23 14.69
CA ALA A 248 4.18 6.83 14.75
C ALA A 248 5.01 6.49 13.51
N ALA A 249 4.91 5.25 13.00
CA ALA A 249 5.58 4.81 11.78
C ALA A 249 5.24 5.64 10.52
N VAL A 250 4.11 6.35 10.50
CA VAL A 250 3.64 7.13 9.32
C VAL A 250 3.72 8.63 9.56
N ALA A 251 3.89 9.07 10.81
CA ALA A 251 3.78 10.49 11.18
C ALA A 251 4.75 11.38 10.41
N GLY A 252 6.03 11.00 10.30
CA GLY A 252 7.01 11.79 9.55
C GLY A 252 6.70 11.92 8.07
N TYR A 253 6.13 10.89 7.44
CA TYR A 253 5.67 10.95 6.05
C TYR A 253 4.52 11.93 5.87
N ALA A 254 3.50 11.84 6.74
CA ALA A 254 2.33 12.70 6.68
C ALA A 254 2.70 14.18 6.90
N LEU A 255 3.46 14.49 7.94
CA LEU A 255 3.91 15.85 8.25
C LEU A 255 4.74 16.48 7.12
N ARG A 256 5.55 15.65 6.43
CA ARG A 256 6.28 16.09 5.24
C ARG A 256 5.36 16.40 4.07
N ILE A 257 4.38 15.52 3.75
CA ILE A 257 3.46 15.74 2.63
C ILE A 257 2.61 16.98 2.84
N TRP A 258 2.16 17.19 4.08
CA TRP A 258 1.32 18.34 4.46
C TRP A 258 2.13 19.62 4.65
N ASN A 259 3.46 19.57 4.52
CA ASN A 259 4.37 20.70 4.75
C ASN A 259 4.13 21.37 6.13
N VAL A 260 3.99 20.55 7.18
CA VAL A 260 3.80 21.04 8.54
C VAL A 260 5.14 21.41 9.15
N ASP A 261 5.28 22.65 9.63
CA ASP A 261 6.44 23.03 10.45
C ASP A 261 6.39 22.30 11.79
N CYS A 262 7.41 21.51 12.07
CA CYS A 262 7.57 20.75 13.31
C CYS A 262 8.64 21.34 14.24
N SER A 263 9.11 22.56 13.98
CA SER A 263 10.02 23.24 14.91
C SER A 263 9.28 23.71 16.17
N GLU A 264 9.95 23.70 17.32
CA GLU A 264 9.35 24.05 18.62
C GLU A 264 8.80 25.49 18.64
N ASN A 265 9.42 26.41 17.91
CA ASN A 265 9.12 27.83 17.90
C ASN A 265 8.67 28.35 16.55
N HIS A 266 8.00 27.51 15.73
CA HIS A 266 7.53 27.84 14.39
C HIS A 266 8.59 28.59 13.55
N ALA A 267 9.82 28.08 13.56
CA ALA A 267 10.98 28.74 12.97
C ALA A 267 10.97 28.81 11.45
N MET A 268 10.28 27.87 10.79
CA MET A 268 10.25 27.79 9.34
C MET A 268 9.63 29.06 8.72
N ASN A 269 10.24 29.50 7.61
CA ASN A 269 9.76 30.63 6.85
C ASN A 269 9.82 30.30 5.36
N SER A 270 8.75 29.69 4.86
CA SER A 270 8.62 29.29 3.46
C SER A 270 7.19 29.52 2.97
N PRO A 271 6.99 30.01 1.74
CA PRO A 271 5.65 30.14 1.16
C PRO A 271 4.87 28.84 1.05
N ALA A 272 5.52 27.70 1.14
CA ALA A 272 4.89 26.39 1.09
C ALA A 272 4.43 25.88 2.47
N ILE A 273 4.75 26.59 3.56
CA ILE A 273 4.44 26.15 4.93
C ILE A 273 3.35 27.04 5.51
N HIS A 274 2.15 26.50 5.58
CA HIS A 274 0.97 27.18 6.12
C HIS A 274 0.49 26.58 7.44
N LEU A 275 1.06 25.47 7.85
CA LEU A 275 0.67 24.68 9.02
C LEU A 275 1.83 24.54 10.00
N TRP A 276 1.50 24.53 11.29
CA TRP A 276 2.45 24.29 12.37
C TRP A 276 1.92 23.25 13.35
N LEU A 277 2.80 22.35 13.79
CA LEU A 277 2.50 21.38 14.83
C LEU A 277 2.70 22.00 16.21
N LYS A 278 1.59 22.31 16.89
CA LYS A 278 1.59 23.00 18.17
C LYS A 278 2.17 22.14 19.31
N ASN A 279 1.91 20.84 19.27
CA ASN A 279 2.34 19.87 20.30
C ASN A 279 3.51 19.00 19.82
N THR A 280 4.62 19.63 19.46
CA THR A 280 5.81 18.93 18.91
C THR A 280 6.33 17.78 19.80
N GLN A 281 6.08 17.83 21.12
CA GLN A 281 6.47 16.80 22.09
C GLN A 281 5.83 15.44 21.79
N THR A 282 4.69 15.37 21.09
CA THR A 282 4.04 14.12 20.68
C THR A 282 4.94 13.29 19.76
N LEU A 283 5.88 13.94 19.08
CA LEU A 283 6.82 13.30 18.16
C LEU A 283 8.02 12.65 18.86
N TYR A 284 8.17 12.83 20.17
CA TYR A 284 9.31 12.24 20.87
C TYR A 284 9.34 10.71 20.70
N GLY A 285 10.50 10.20 20.24
CA GLY A 285 10.68 8.76 19.97
C GLY A 285 10.02 8.25 18.67
N VAL A 286 9.55 9.12 17.77
CA VAL A 286 9.17 8.76 16.41
C VAL A 286 10.44 8.67 15.54
N GLU A 287 10.60 7.57 14.79
CA GLU A 287 11.86 7.28 14.09
C GLU A 287 12.07 8.03 12.76
N ASN A 288 11.00 8.36 12.04
CA ASN A 288 11.10 8.95 10.69
C ASN A 288 11.02 10.48 10.65
N LEU A 289 11.36 11.14 11.76
CA LEU A 289 11.27 12.60 11.91
C LEU A 289 12.28 13.39 11.07
N MET A 290 13.39 12.78 10.64
CA MET A 290 14.32 13.42 9.71
C MET A 290 13.68 13.90 8.41
N LEU A 291 12.48 13.40 8.11
CA LEU A 291 11.71 13.78 6.92
C LEU A 291 10.86 15.04 7.15
N THR A 292 10.59 15.41 8.41
CA THR A 292 9.64 16.48 8.74
C THR A 292 10.29 17.87 8.62
N PRO A 293 9.57 18.88 8.06
CA PRO A 293 10.08 20.24 8.01
C PRO A 293 10.33 20.79 9.41
N GLY A 294 11.45 21.48 9.60
CA GLY A 294 11.75 22.20 10.85
C GLY A 294 12.09 21.32 12.06
N PHE A 295 12.07 20.01 11.95
CA PHE A 295 12.49 19.15 13.04
C PHE A 295 14.01 19.12 13.15
N ASN A 296 14.56 19.77 14.17
CA ASN A 296 16.00 19.75 14.46
C ASN A 296 16.32 18.67 15.46
N HIS A 297 17.14 17.71 15.09
CA HIS A 297 17.77 16.81 16.04
C HIS A 297 18.81 17.57 16.88
N SER A 298 18.39 18.28 17.91
CA SER A 298 19.32 18.69 18.97
C SER A 298 19.54 17.47 19.89
N GLY A 299 20.54 16.66 19.54
CA GLY A 299 21.08 15.60 20.40
C GLY A 299 20.47 14.20 20.19
N ASN A 300 20.97 13.49 19.23
CA ASN A 300 21.53 12.13 19.32
C ASN A 300 21.88 11.68 17.89
N GLY A 301 23.18 11.43 17.67
CA GLY A 301 23.67 10.96 16.38
C GLY A 301 23.06 9.62 16.00
N TYR A 302 22.23 9.63 14.99
CA TYR A 302 21.95 8.46 14.16
C TYR A 302 22.69 8.70 12.84
N GLU A 303 23.85 8.08 12.73
CA GLU A 303 24.52 7.91 11.44
C GLU A 303 23.59 7.13 10.50
N SER A 304 23.38 7.69 9.34
CA SER A 304 22.57 7.21 8.20
C SER A 304 23.08 5.88 7.61
#